data_ecca93b895ed6ac627e0dfa4376b938e
#
_entry.id   ecca93b895ed6ac627e0dfa4376b938e
#
_cell.length_a   1.000
_cell.length_b   1.000
_cell.length_c   1.000
_cell.angle_alpha   90.00
_cell.angle_beta   90.00
_cell.angle_gamma   90.00
#
_symmetry.space_group_name_H-M   'P 1'
#
loop_
_entity.id
_entity.type
_entity.pdbx_description
1 polymer ?
#
loop_
_entity_poly.entity_id
_entity_poly.type
_entity_poly.pdbx_seq_one_letter_code
_entity_poly.pdbx_strand_id
1 'polypeptide(L)'
;MNILISGGSGFLGSAFSRELMTRYRAQNRELHITWLTRDSSQAHPDGVSMMTYDELAKTDESFDVVLNLAGAGIADKRWSDARKEQLLASRVKPTESLLEFIARSSTKPKLLVSGSAIGWYGAQGDKPLTESSGYETDFSHKLCDEWEQLALKATEYGVPVAIVRTGVVIHPDGGMIGKLLLPFKMGVGGQLGDGKQIMSWVSRDDWVGAAIFIIEKHLAGKAHLQSNDTKQVTHSTSNSLTTNDNSLQTANDTPALVYNLTAPNPVTNHTFTKALGSWLNRPTFFSLPSFFLKLIFGEMSTLLIDGQKVLPQALLDAGYEFNHLTLQQALEEQK
;
A
#
# COMPACT_ATOMS: atom_id res chain seq x y z
N MET A 1 -7.95 -11.59 17.07
CA MET A 1 -7.19 -11.60 15.80
C MET A 1 -5.71 -11.41 16.12
N ASN A 2 -4.87 -12.27 15.56
CA ASN A 2 -3.42 -12.17 15.67
C ASN A 2 -2.87 -11.70 14.31
N ILE A 3 -2.13 -10.60 14.28
CA ILE A 3 -1.57 -10.04 13.06
C ILE A 3 -0.06 -9.83 13.17
N LEU A 4 0.67 -10.32 12.16
CA LEU A 4 2.11 -10.08 11.98
C LEU A 4 2.31 -8.95 10.97
N ILE A 5 3.10 -7.93 11.31
CA ILE A 5 3.31 -6.78 10.44
C ILE A 5 4.81 -6.58 10.19
N SER A 6 5.27 -6.79 8.97
CA SER A 6 6.58 -6.33 8.56
C SER A 6 6.53 -4.84 8.17
N GLY A 7 7.48 -4.04 8.63
CA GLY A 7 7.43 -2.59 8.47
C GLY A 7 6.45 -1.87 9.42
N GLY A 8 6.09 -2.50 10.54
CA GLY A 8 5.16 -1.97 11.54
C GLY A 8 5.59 -0.63 12.14
N SER A 9 6.89 -0.40 12.35
CA SER A 9 7.43 0.88 12.85
C SER A 9 7.46 1.99 11.79
N GLY A 10 7.15 1.66 10.52
CA GLY A 10 7.14 2.62 9.42
C GLY A 10 5.93 3.57 9.45
N PHE A 11 5.95 4.55 8.55
CA PHE A 11 4.92 5.60 8.43
C PHE A 11 3.49 5.06 8.30
N LEU A 12 3.27 4.03 7.50
CA LEU A 12 1.95 3.40 7.32
C LEU A 12 1.68 2.32 8.37
N GLY A 13 2.67 1.49 8.68
CA GLY A 13 2.50 0.39 9.62
C GLY A 13 2.15 0.83 11.04
N SER A 14 2.77 1.92 11.51
CA SER A 14 2.46 2.49 12.83
C SER A 14 1.07 3.13 12.88
N ALA A 15 0.65 3.82 11.83
CA ALA A 15 -0.69 4.40 11.72
C ALA A 15 -1.75 3.29 11.64
N PHE A 16 -1.52 2.26 10.83
CA PHE A 16 -2.39 1.09 10.73
C PHE A 16 -2.56 0.39 12.08
N SER A 17 -1.46 0.12 12.79
CA SER A 17 -1.51 -0.55 14.09
C SER A 17 -2.31 0.24 15.11
N ARG A 18 -2.12 1.57 15.16
CA ARG A 18 -2.83 2.46 16.09
C ARG A 18 -4.33 2.46 15.82
N GLU A 19 -4.72 2.61 14.55
CA GLU A 19 -6.14 2.64 14.17
C GLU A 19 -6.80 1.29 14.40
N LEU A 20 -6.14 0.19 14.06
CA LEU A 20 -6.66 -1.15 14.29
C LEU A 20 -6.88 -1.42 15.78
N MET A 21 -5.92 -1.05 16.64
CA MET A 21 -6.08 -1.15 18.11
C MET A 21 -7.27 -0.32 18.60
N THR A 22 -7.45 0.89 18.09
CA THR A 22 -8.56 1.77 18.44
C THR A 22 -9.91 1.15 18.10
N ARG A 23 -10.06 0.63 16.87
CA ARG A 23 -11.31 -0.03 16.42
C ARG A 23 -11.63 -1.28 17.22
N TYR A 24 -10.63 -2.13 17.45
CA TYR A 24 -10.85 -3.39 18.18
C TYR A 24 -11.19 -3.14 19.65
N ARG A 25 -10.53 -2.15 20.29
CA ARG A 25 -10.85 -1.72 21.65
C ARG A 25 -12.27 -1.15 21.76
N ALA A 26 -12.68 -0.31 20.80
CA ALA A 26 -14.03 0.25 20.77
C ALA A 26 -15.11 -0.82 20.57
N GLN A 27 -14.80 -1.92 19.91
CA GLN A 27 -15.69 -3.07 19.69
C GLN A 27 -15.57 -4.13 20.77
N ASN A 28 -14.74 -3.95 21.79
CA ASN A 28 -14.42 -4.93 22.82
C ASN A 28 -13.96 -6.29 22.25
N ARG A 29 -13.17 -6.24 21.16
CA ARG A 29 -12.61 -7.42 20.46
C ARG A 29 -11.15 -7.59 20.81
N GLU A 30 -10.70 -8.84 20.92
CA GLU A 30 -9.31 -9.17 21.20
C GLU A 30 -8.43 -8.99 19.96
N LEU A 31 -7.27 -8.35 20.13
CA LEU A 31 -6.28 -8.09 19.08
C LEU A 31 -4.87 -8.22 19.63
N HIS A 32 -4.06 -9.00 18.95
CA HIS A 32 -2.63 -9.11 19.19
C HIS A 32 -1.88 -8.65 17.93
N ILE A 33 -1.02 -7.65 18.06
CA ILE A 33 -0.18 -7.14 16.97
C ILE A 33 1.27 -7.48 17.28
N THR A 34 1.95 -8.11 16.33
CA THR A 34 3.38 -8.37 16.38
C THR A 34 4.07 -7.65 15.23
N TRP A 35 5.01 -6.74 15.53
CA TRP A 35 5.85 -6.11 14.53
C TRP A 35 7.09 -6.95 14.27
N LEU A 36 7.29 -7.28 13.00
CA LEU A 36 8.52 -7.92 12.54
C LEU A 36 9.60 -6.86 12.31
N THR A 37 10.72 -7.00 13.01
CA THR A 37 11.79 -6.00 13.03
C THR A 37 13.17 -6.64 12.85
N ARG A 38 14.14 -5.80 12.49
CA ARG A 38 15.57 -6.17 12.49
C ARG A 38 16.23 -5.98 13.86
N ASP A 39 15.61 -5.18 14.71
CA ASP A 39 16.13 -4.79 16.02
C ASP A 39 14.95 -4.67 17.00
N SER A 40 14.88 -5.61 17.94
CA SER A 40 13.83 -5.68 18.95
C SER A 40 14.00 -4.67 20.09
N SER A 41 15.14 -3.95 20.15
CA SER A 41 15.37 -2.89 21.14
C SER A 41 14.68 -1.57 20.79
N GLN A 42 14.06 -1.45 19.61
CA GLN A 42 13.35 -0.24 19.20
C GLN A 42 12.11 0.00 20.05
N ALA A 43 11.84 1.27 20.34
CA ALA A 43 10.61 1.67 21.00
C ALA A 43 9.38 1.30 20.16
N HIS A 44 8.37 0.74 20.81
CA HIS A 44 7.10 0.35 20.17
C HIS A 44 5.91 0.84 21.03
N PRO A 45 4.73 1.01 20.46
CA PRO A 45 3.53 1.38 21.22
C PRO A 45 3.10 0.28 22.19
N ASP A 46 2.47 0.68 23.29
CA ASP A 46 1.83 -0.25 24.21
C ASP A 46 0.79 -1.12 23.48
N GLY A 47 0.81 -2.41 23.76
CA GLY A 47 -0.08 -3.39 23.10
C GLY A 47 0.45 -3.96 21.77
N VAL A 48 1.69 -3.62 21.40
CA VAL A 48 2.40 -4.22 20.25
C VAL A 48 3.55 -5.09 20.79
N SER A 49 3.66 -6.31 20.29
CA SER A 49 4.82 -7.18 20.51
C SER A 49 5.84 -7.01 19.41
N MET A 50 7.10 -7.32 19.70
CA MET A 50 8.20 -7.28 18.73
C MET A 50 8.72 -8.68 18.48
N MET A 51 9.04 -8.98 17.22
CA MET A 51 9.66 -10.24 16.81
C MET A 51 10.75 -9.93 15.77
N THR A 52 11.90 -10.54 15.92
CA THR A 52 12.97 -10.47 14.90
C THR A 52 12.76 -11.49 13.79
N TYR A 53 13.46 -11.32 12.66
CA TYR A 53 13.43 -12.31 11.58
C TYR A 53 14.02 -13.66 12.00
N ASP A 54 15.01 -13.66 12.90
CA ASP A 54 15.59 -14.89 13.46
C ASP A 54 14.61 -15.62 14.40
N GLU A 55 13.80 -14.89 15.14
CA GLU A 55 12.73 -15.45 15.96
C GLU A 55 11.59 -15.95 15.07
N LEU A 56 11.19 -15.18 14.02
CA LEU A 56 10.21 -15.62 13.05
C LEU A 56 10.59 -16.95 12.42
N ALA A 57 11.87 -17.15 12.09
CA ALA A 57 12.37 -18.39 11.49
C ALA A 57 12.21 -19.63 12.41
N LYS A 58 11.97 -19.44 13.71
CA LYS A 58 11.92 -20.51 14.73
C LYS A 58 10.59 -20.63 15.46
N THR A 59 9.74 -19.60 15.38
CA THR A 59 8.46 -19.58 16.11
C THR A 59 7.45 -20.56 15.52
N ASP A 60 6.63 -21.15 16.39
CA ASP A 60 5.45 -21.92 16.04
C ASP A 60 4.15 -21.12 16.25
N GLU A 61 4.27 -19.82 16.56
CA GLU A 61 3.11 -18.94 16.68
C GLU A 61 2.31 -18.90 15.39
N SER A 62 0.99 -18.77 15.53
CA SER A 62 0.09 -18.64 14.39
C SER A 62 -0.45 -17.22 14.30
N PHE A 63 -0.54 -16.71 13.08
CA PHE A 63 -1.13 -15.41 12.80
C PHE A 63 -2.31 -15.55 11.86
N ASP A 64 -3.41 -14.85 12.16
CA ASP A 64 -4.58 -14.81 11.27
C ASP A 64 -4.28 -14.07 9.97
N VAL A 65 -3.51 -12.97 10.08
CA VAL A 65 -3.18 -12.08 8.97
C VAL A 65 -1.68 -11.74 9.02
N VAL A 66 -1.07 -11.71 7.85
CA VAL A 66 0.27 -11.16 7.65
C VAL A 66 0.15 -9.88 6.80
N LEU A 67 0.66 -8.75 7.31
CA LEU A 67 0.73 -7.48 6.58
C LEU A 67 2.19 -7.17 6.27
N ASN A 68 2.54 -7.18 4.99
CA ASN A 68 3.90 -6.95 4.51
C ASN A 68 4.07 -5.53 3.95
N LEU A 69 4.61 -4.61 4.75
CA LEU A 69 4.89 -3.21 4.38
C LEU A 69 6.38 -2.89 4.41
N ALA A 70 7.25 -3.89 4.59
CA ALA A 70 8.69 -3.65 4.66
C ALA A 70 9.24 -3.15 3.32
N GLY A 71 9.99 -2.06 3.37
CA GLY A 71 10.64 -1.49 2.19
C GLY A 71 11.33 -0.16 2.52
N ALA A 72 12.51 0.06 1.97
CA ALA A 72 13.18 1.35 2.04
C ALA A 72 12.40 2.38 1.19
N GLY A 73 12.36 3.63 1.67
CA GLY A 73 11.67 4.71 0.95
C GLY A 73 12.27 4.97 -0.43
N ILE A 74 11.43 4.90 -1.46
CA ILE A 74 11.86 4.96 -2.86
C ILE A 74 12.48 6.31 -3.23
N ALA A 75 12.02 7.39 -2.61
CA ALA A 75 12.44 8.77 -2.85
C ALA A 75 13.40 9.33 -1.79
N ASP A 76 14.03 8.49 -0.94
CA ASP A 76 14.92 8.97 0.12
C ASP A 76 16.32 9.34 -0.38
N LYS A 77 16.77 8.68 -1.44
CA LYS A 77 18.09 8.92 -2.05
C LYS A 77 17.97 8.77 -3.55
N ARG A 78 18.83 9.50 -4.29
CA ARG A 78 18.96 9.39 -5.74
C ARG A 78 19.22 7.93 -6.14
N TRP A 79 18.63 7.49 -7.26
CA TRP A 79 18.79 6.13 -7.76
C TRP A 79 20.16 5.95 -8.43
N SER A 80 21.02 5.21 -7.77
CA SER A 80 22.21 4.56 -8.33
C SER A 80 21.93 3.06 -8.41
N ASP A 81 22.75 2.29 -9.10
CA ASP A 81 22.58 0.85 -9.18
C ASP A 81 22.56 0.20 -7.79
N ALA A 82 23.51 0.57 -6.93
CA ALA A 82 23.55 0.12 -5.53
C ALA A 82 22.29 0.53 -4.74
N ARG A 83 21.69 1.72 -5.02
CA ARG A 83 20.45 2.11 -4.39
C ARG A 83 19.26 1.32 -4.91
N LYS A 84 19.21 1.03 -6.19
CA LYS A 84 18.17 0.17 -6.80
C LYS A 84 18.22 -1.24 -6.23
N GLU A 85 19.40 -1.84 -6.10
CA GLU A 85 19.62 -3.13 -5.43
C GLU A 85 19.12 -3.09 -3.97
N GLN A 86 19.46 -2.02 -3.23
CA GLN A 86 18.98 -1.85 -1.85
C GLN A 86 17.44 -1.73 -1.78
N LEU A 87 16.82 -1.00 -2.71
CA LEU A 87 15.37 -0.86 -2.78
C LEU A 87 14.69 -2.21 -3.02
N LEU A 88 15.23 -3.01 -3.92
CA LEU A 88 14.77 -4.36 -4.20
C LEU A 88 14.97 -5.28 -3.00
N ALA A 89 16.19 -5.39 -2.49
CA ALA A 89 16.52 -6.26 -1.36
C ALA A 89 15.70 -5.94 -0.09
N SER A 90 15.35 -4.66 0.11
CA SER A 90 14.53 -4.23 1.26
C SER A 90 13.08 -4.71 1.20
N ARG A 91 12.62 -5.21 0.06
CA ARG A 91 11.28 -5.79 -0.18
C ARG A 91 11.34 -7.31 -0.31
N VAL A 92 12.28 -7.78 -1.11
CA VAL A 92 12.46 -9.21 -1.40
C VAL A 92 12.78 -10.00 -0.13
N LYS A 93 13.84 -9.65 0.60
CA LYS A 93 14.26 -10.39 1.81
C LYS A 93 13.16 -10.53 2.88
N PRO A 94 12.45 -9.44 3.28
CA PRO A 94 11.32 -9.58 4.20
C PRO A 94 10.22 -10.50 3.67
N THR A 95 9.92 -10.40 2.37
CA THR A 95 8.87 -11.23 1.75
C THR A 95 9.28 -12.70 1.71
N GLU A 96 10.54 -13.02 1.39
CA GLU A 96 11.08 -14.39 1.45
C GLU A 96 10.95 -14.96 2.87
N SER A 97 11.35 -14.21 3.90
CA SER A 97 11.22 -14.66 5.30
C SER A 97 9.75 -14.93 5.69
N LEU A 98 8.81 -14.11 5.22
CA LEU A 98 7.39 -14.35 5.45
C LEU A 98 6.87 -15.58 4.70
N LEU A 99 7.33 -15.82 3.47
CA LEU A 99 6.98 -17.02 2.70
C LEU A 99 7.53 -18.29 3.35
N GLU A 100 8.78 -18.27 3.82
CA GLU A 100 9.38 -19.38 4.58
C GLU A 100 8.58 -19.67 5.85
N PHE A 101 8.16 -18.64 6.58
CA PHE A 101 7.28 -18.77 7.73
C PHE A 101 5.93 -19.40 7.31
N ILE A 102 5.27 -18.88 6.27
CA ILE A 102 4.01 -19.40 5.75
C ILE A 102 4.16 -20.87 5.33
N ALA A 103 5.22 -21.22 4.61
CA ALA A 103 5.45 -22.57 4.11
C ALA A 103 5.53 -23.61 5.24
N ARG A 104 6.22 -23.29 6.34
CA ARG A 104 6.43 -24.23 7.47
C ARG A 104 5.32 -24.20 8.53
N SER A 105 4.50 -23.11 8.60
CA SER A 105 3.45 -22.97 9.60
C SER A 105 2.43 -24.11 9.52
N SER A 106 2.12 -24.74 10.65
CA SER A 106 1.06 -25.76 10.74
C SER A 106 -0.33 -25.16 10.52
N THR A 107 -0.56 -23.95 11.05
CA THR A 107 -1.77 -23.17 10.84
C THR A 107 -1.43 -22.00 9.91
N LYS A 108 -1.92 -22.07 8.68
CA LYS A 108 -1.65 -21.01 7.68
C LYS A 108 -2.39 -19.73 8.00
N PRO A 109 -1.81 -18.56 7.71
CA PRO A 109 -2.55 -17.29 7.74
C PRO A 109 -3.79 -17.35 6.84
N LYS A 110 -4.83 -16.66 7.23
CA LYS A 110 -6.06 -16.52 6.44
C LYS A 110 -5.90 -15.56 5.28
N LEU A 111 -4.93 -14.65 5.37
CA LEU A 111 -4.64 -13.62 4.37
C LEU A 111 -3.19 -13.12 4.51
N LEU A 112 -2.51 -12.96 3.38
CA LEU A 112 -1.32 -12.12 3.22
C LEU A 112 -1.73 -10.83 2.51
N VAL A 113 -1.61 -9.67 3.17
CA VAL A 113 -1.69 -8.35 2.52
C VAL A 113 -0.27 -7.90 2.21
N SER A 114 0.08 -7.77 0.94
CA SER A 114 1.40 -7.33 0.52
C SER A 114 1.37 -5.94 -0.08
N GLY A 115 2.24 -5.07 0.44
CA GLY A 115 2.48 -3.76 -0.15
C GLY A 115 2.97 -3.88 -1.59
N SER A 116 2.61 -2.87 -2.37
CA SER A 116 3.08 -2.53 -3.70
C SER A 116 2.91 -1.02 -3.90
N ALA A 117 3.09 -0.52 -5.08
CA ALA A 117 2.86 0.88 -5.42
C ALA A 117 2.27 1.04 -6.83
N ILE A 118 1.65 2.19 -7.08
CA ILE A 118 1.16 2.54 -8.42
C ILE A 118 2.29 2.60 -9.46
N GLY A 119 3.55 2.62 -9.03
CA GLY A 119 4.71 2.45 -9.90
C GLY A 119 4.66 1.16 -10.74
N TRP A 120 3.86 0.17 -10.37
CA TRP A 120 3.60 -1.03 -11.15
C TRP A 120 3.09 -0.72 -12.55
N TYR A 121 2.31 0.36 -12.71
CA TYR A 121 1.76 0.73 -14.02
C TYR A 121 2.78 1.39 -14.95
N GLY A 122 3.92 1.86 -14.45
CA GLY A 122 4.85 2.69 -15.22
C GLY A 122 4.25 4.04 -15.61
N ALA A 123 4.94 4.79 -16.47
CA ALA A 123 4.54 6.14 -16.89
C ALA A 123 3.51 6.07 -18.05
N GLN A 124 2.23 6.31 -17.78
CA GLN A 124 1.15 6.30 -18.78
C GLN A 124 0.38 7.64 -18.88
N GLY A 125 0.92 8.71 -18.31
CA GLY A 125 0.36 10.07 -18.45
C GLY A 125 -1.02 10.21 -17.80
N ASP A 126 -2.00 10.68 -18.56
CA ASP A 126 -3.37 10.96 -18.13
C ASP A 126 -4.38 9.84 -18.45
N LYS A 127 -3.91 8.72 -19.03
CA LYS A 127 -4.75 7.55 -19.27
C LYS A 127 -5.27 6.99 -17.96
N PRO A 128 -6.61 6.81 -17.81
CA PRO A 128 -7.16 6.17 -16.63
C PRO A 128 -6.68 4.72 -16.49
N LEU A 129 -6.16 4.38 -15.30
CA LEU A 129 -5.60 3.06 -14.97
C LEU A 129 -6.38 2.48 -13.79
N THR A 130 -6.87 1.27 -13.96
CA THR A 130 -7.53 0.46 -12.93
C THR A 130 -6.69 -0.78 -12.66
N GLU A 131 -7.11 -1.62 -11.74
CA GLU A 131 -6.41 -2.86 -11.38
C GLU A 131 -6.29 -3.84 -12.57
N SER A 132 -7.19 -3.74 -13.55
CA SER A 132 -7.16 -4.53 -14.79
C SER A 132 -6.33 -3.93 -15.92
N SER A 133 -5.75 -2.73 -15.72
CA SER A 133 -4.94 -2.07 -16.74
C SER A 133 -3.56 -2.70 -16.89
N GLY A 134 -3.01 -2.67 -18.12
CA GLY A 134 -1.62 -3.05 -18.39
C GLY A 134 -0.61 -2.02 -17.87
N TYR A 135 0.65 -2.27 -18.13
CA TYR A 135 1.79 -1.49 -17.65
C TYR A 135 2.73 -1.05 -18.75
N GLU A 136 3.56 -0.06 -18.45
CA GLU A 136 4.76 0.32 -19.18
C GLU A 136 6.00 -0.01 -18.34
N THR A 137 7.04 -0.54 -19.00
CA THR A 137 8.22 -1.05 -18.28
C THR A 137 9.20 0.08 -17.97
N ASP A 138 9.39 0.34 -16.68
CA ASP A 138 10.46 1.17 -16.14
C ASP A 138 11.05 0.53 -14.87
N PHE A 139 11.92 1.24 -14.14
CA PHE A 139 12.47 0.72 -12.89
C PHE A 139 11.39 0.55 -11.80
N SER A 140 10.42 1.46 -11.72
CA SER A 140 9.35 1.40 -10.72
C SER A 140 8.45 0.20 -10.96
N HIS A 141 8.12 -0.08 -12.23
CA HIS A 141 7.39 -1.28 -12.62
C HIS A 141 8.14 -2.54 -12.21
N LYS A 142 9.40 -2.68 -12.62
CA LYS A 142 10.22 -3.86 -12.30
C LYS A 142 10.31 -4.13 -10.81
N LEU A 143 10.51 -3.08 -10.01
CA LEU A 143 10.58 -3.17 -8.56
C LEU A 143 9.26 -3.68 -7.95
N CYS A 144 8.12 -3.15 -8.41
CA CYS A 144 6.81 -3.54 -7.93
C CYS A 144 6.43 -4.94 -8.41
N ASP A 145 6.67 -5.26 -9.67
CA ASP A 145 6.35 -6.56 -10.25
C ASP A 145 7.10 -7.69 -9.54
N GLU A 146 8.41 -7.54 -9.34
CA GLU A 146 9.20 -8.54 -8.61
C GLU A 146 8.70 -8.74 -7.17
N TRP A 147 8.30 -7.65 -6.51
CA TRP A 147 7.71 -7.73 -5.18
C TRP A 147 6.35 -8.43 -5.17
N GLU A 148 5.46 -8.09 -6.12
CA GLU A 148 4.14 -8.72 -6.26
C GLU A 148 4.25 -10.20 -6.61
N GLN A 149 5.07 -10.57 -7.61
CA GLN A 149 5.28 -11.96 -8.02
C GLN A 149 5.82 -12.82 -6.87
N LEU A 150 6.72 -12.28 -6.06
CA LEU A 150 7.22 -12.99 -4.90
C LEU A 150 6.11 -13.20 -3.85
N ALA A 151 5.33 -12.17 -3.53
CA ALA A 151 4.25 -12.28 -2.55
C ALA A 151 3.16 -13.28 -2.99
N LEU A 152 2.86 -13.34 -4.30
CA LEU A 152 1.89 -14.26 -4.88
C LEU A 152 2.25 -15.74 -4.66
N LYS A 153 3.50 -16.09 -4.42
CA LYS A 153 3.89 -17.48 -4.07
C LYS A 153 3.22 -18.00 -2.79
N ALA A 154 2.68 -17.12 -1.93
CA ALA A 154 1.91 -17.55 -0.77
C ALA A 154 0.65 -18.35 -1.18
N THR A 155 0.12 -18.16 -2.38
CA THR A 155 -1.03 -18.93 -2.90
C THR A 155 -0.70 -20.41 -3.09
N GLU A 156 0.55 -20.76 -3.36
CA GLU A 156 1.02 -22.13 -3.47
C GLU A 156 0.86 -22.91 -2.15
N TYR A 157 0.84 -22.19 -1.03
CA TYR A 157 0.61 -22.72 0.31
C TYR A 157 -0.86 -22.59 0.77
N GLY A 158 -1.78 -22.23 -0.13
CA GLY A 158 -3.20 -22.05 0.15
C GLY A 158 -3.54 -20.77 0.92
N VAL A 159 -2.63 -19.79 0.95
CA VAL A 159 -2.85 -18.48 1.59
C VAL A 159 -3.29 -17.47 0.55
N PRO A 160 -4.50 -16.91 0.65
CA PRO A 160 -4.94 -15.81 -0.21
C PRO A 160 -4.03 -14.59 -0.09
N VAL A 161 -3.84 -13.89 -1.21
CA VAL A 161 -2.99 -12.70 -1.27
C VAL A 161 -3.81 -11.49 -1.71
N ALA A 162 -3.68 -10.39 -0.98
CA ALA A 162 -4.16 -9.08 -1.39
C ALA A 162 -2.96 -8.16 -1.65
N ILE A 163 -2.76 -7.79 -2.91
CA ILE A 163 -1.75 -6.81 -3.30
C ILE A 163 -2.33 -5.41 -3.16
N VAL A 164 -1.63 -4.51 -2.48
CA VAL A 164 -2.07 -3.13 -2.26
C VAL A 164 -1.11 -2.15 -2.96
N ARG A 165 -1.50 -1.67 -4.16
CA ARG A 165 -0.75 -0.69 -4.96
C ARG A 165 -1.00 0.71 -4.43
N THR A 166 -0.08 1.18 -3.61
CA THR A 166 -0.18 2.44 -2.89
C THR A 166 0.13 3.63 -3.80
N GLY A 167 -0.74 4.63 -3.81
CA GLY A 167 -0.52 5.94 -4.42
C GLY A 167 0.37 6.86 -3.57
N VAL A 168 0.39 8.15 -3.90
CA VAL A 168 1.11 9.16 -3.12
C VAL A 168 0.35 9.43 -1.81
N VAL A 169 0.92 8.98 -0.70
CA VAL A 169 0.26 9.15 0.61
C VAL A 169 0.42 10.58 1.12
N ILE A 170 -0.71 11.18 1.47
CA ILE A 170 -0.83 12.56 1.96
C ILE A 170 -0.95 12.57 3.48
N HIS A 171 0.07 13.09 4.16
CA HIS A 171 0.06 13.39 5.60
C HIS A 171 1.32 14.20 5.98
N PRO A 172 1.22 15.18 6.90
CA PRO A 172 2.36 16.04 7.27
C PRO A 172 3.50 15.29 7.95
N ASP A 173 3.23 14.21 8.69
CA ASP A 173 4.26 13.47 9.45
C ASP A 173 5.18 12.62 8.57
N GLY A 174 4.92 12.53 7.25
CA GLY A 174 5.76 11.69 6.40
C GLY A 174 5.38 11.71 4.92
N GLY A 175 5.92 10.71 4.19
CA GLY A 175 5.68 10.58 2.77
C GLY A 175 6.19 11.79 1.97
N MET A 176 5.49 12.14 0.90
CA MET A 176 5.84 13.29 0.05
C MET A 176 5.63 14.61 0.78
N ILE A 177 4.52 14.77 1.51
CA ILE A 177 4.21 16.04 2.21
C ILE A 177 5.31 16.38 3.21
N GLY A 178 5.75 15.42 4.04
CA GLY A 178 6.83 15.67 5.01
C GLY A 178 8.09 16.25 4.37
N LYS A 179 8.44 15.83 3.15
CA LYS A 179 9.60 16.36 2.39
C LYS A 179 9.34 17.74 1.80
N LEU A 180 8.09 18.05 1.44
CA LEU A 180 7.72 19.33 0.83
C LEU A 180 7.43 20.43 1.85
N LEU A 181 7.13 20.09 3.10
CA LEU A 181 6.77 21.06 4.14
C LEU A 181 7.80 22.18 4.29
N LEU A 182 9.09 21.85 4.39
CA LEU A 182 10.13 22.85 4.61
C LEU A 182 10.27 23.82 3.42
N PRO A 183 10.44 23.38 2.16
CA PRO A 183 10.48 24.28 1.01
C PRO A 183 9.24 25.17 0.90
N PHE A 184 8.04 24.60 1.13
CA PHE A 184 6.80 25.39 1.04
C PHE A 184 6.69 26.41 2.18
N LYS A 185 7.01 26.05 3.42
CA LYS A 185 7.04 26.99 4.56
C LYS A 185 8.00 28.13 4.34
N MET A 186 9.13 27.89 3.68
CA MET A 186 10.10 28.92 3.29
C MET A 186 9.64 29.79 2.09
N GLY A 187 8.48 29.48 1.48
CA GLY A 187 7.96 30.24 0.34
C GLY A 187 8.66 29.93 -0.99
N VAL A 188 9.52 28.91 -1.05
CA VAL A 188 10.19 28.47 -2.29
C VAL A 188 9.51 27.23 -2.90
N GLY A 189 8.40 26.80 -2.32
CA GLY A 189 7.59 25.72 -2.86
C GLY A 189 6.95 26.11 -4.18
N GLY A 190 6.87 25.18 -5.12
CA GLY A 190 6.34 25.48 -6.43
C GLY A 190 6.05 24.25 -7.29
N GLN A 191 5.57 24.52 -8.48
CA GLN A 191 5.20 23.53 -9.47
C GLN A 191 6.43 22.80 -10.03
N LEU A 192 6.31 21.51 -10.27
CA LEU A 192 7.35 20.70 -10.89
C LEU A 192 7.04 20.51 -12.39
N GLY A 193 8.04 20.79 -13.23
CA GLY A 193 7.86 20.73 -14.69
C GLY A 193 6.78 21.70 -15.19
N ASP A 194 5.93 21.23 -16.09
CA ASP A 194 4.78 21.99 -16.61
C ASP A 194 3.53 21.87 -15.72
N GLY A 195 3.60 21.05 -14.67
CA GLY A 195 2.54 20.85 -13.68
C GLY A 195 1.34 20.05 -14.17
N LYS A 196 1.37 19.47 -15.38
CA LYS A 196 0.25 18.73 -15.96
C LYS A 196 0.24 17.25 -15.55
N GLN A 197 1.37 16.73 -15.08
CA GLN A 197 1.46 15.35 -14.66
C GLN A 197 0.45 15.05 -13.56
N ILE A 198 -0.24 13.91 -13.73
CA ILE A 198 -1.27 13.48 -12.79
C ILE A 198 -0.62 12.82 -11.57
N MET A 199 -1.12 13.18 -10.41
CA MET A 199 -0.73 12.64 -9.11
C MET A 199 -1.91 11.86 -8.53
N SER A 200 -1.79 10.55 -8.50
CA SER A 200 -2.75 9.67 -7.82
C SER A 200 -2.35 9.57 -6.36
N TRP A 201 -3.13 10.20 -5.53
CA TRP A 201 -2.88 10.38 -4.10
C TRP A 201 -3.90 9.59 -3.26
N VAL A 202 -3.60 9.41 -1.99
CA VAL A 202 -4.50 8.90 -0.96
C VAL A 202 -4.16 9.56 0.37
N SER A 203 -5.13 9.88 1.22
CA SER A 203 -4.84 10.27 2.61
C SER A 203 -4.30 9.08 3.38
N ARG A 204 -3.47 9.31 4.41
CA ARG A 204 -3.01 8.22 5.28
C ARG A 204 -4.18 7.50 5.95
N ASP A 205 -5.20 8.25 6.32
CA ASP A 205 -6.37 7.70 7.02
C ASP A 205 -7.22 6.83 6.10
N ASP A 206 -7.45 7.23 4.85
CA ASP A 206 -8.11 6.37 3.86
C ASP A 206 -7.24 5.16 3.47
N TRP A 207 -5.91 5.32 3.41
CA TRP A 207 -5.04 4.17 3.19
C TRP A 207 -5.19 3.13 4.31
N VAL A 208 -5.17 3.59 5.56
CA VAL A 208 -5.34 2.73 6.74
C VAL A 208 -6.74 2.12 6.76
N GLY A 209 -7.78 2.93 6.52
CA GLY A 209 -9.16 2.48 6.45
C GLY A 209 -9.38 1.41 5.39
N ALA A 210 -8.84 1.62 4.19
CA ALA A 210 -8.92 0.67 3.08
C ALA A 210 -8.18 -0.64 3.38
N ALA A 211 -6.98 -0.57 3.98
CA ALA A 211 -6.24 -1.76 4.37
C ALA A 211 -7.00 -2.61 5.42
N ILE A 212 -7.61 -1.96 6.42
CA ILE A 212 -8.46 -2.64 7.42
C ILE A 212 -9.70 -3.23 6.73
N PHE A 213 -10.36 -2.48 5.86
CA PHE A 213 -11.54 -2.94 5.11
C PHE A 213 -11.23 -4.18 4.26
N ILE A 214 -10.12 -4.21 3.55
CA ILE A 214 -9.66 -5.36 2.77
C ILE A 214 -9.50 -6.59 3.67
N ILE A 215 -8.84 -6.44 4.82
CA ILE A 215 -8.64 -7.53 5.78
C ILE A 215 -9.98 -8.05 6.30
N GLU A 216 -10.84 -7.17 6.78
CA GLU A 216 -12.13 -7.55 7.37
C GLU A 216 -13.05 -8.21 6.35
N LYS A 217 -13.11 -7.70 5.11
CA LYS A 217 -13.88 -8.28 4.01
C LYS A 217 -13.42 -9.71 3.68
N HIS A 218 -12.11 -9.96 3.60
CA HIS A 218 -11.57 -11.30 3.33
C HIS A 218 -11.84 -12.27 4.48
N LEU A 219 -11.71 -11.82 5.72
CA LEU A 219 -11.99 -12.66 6.89
C LEU A 219 -13.48 -13.00 7.00
N ALA A 220 -14.38 -12.06 6.70
CA ALA A 220 -15.83 -12.26 6.71
C ALA A 220 -16.27 -13.23 5.60
N GLY A 221 -15.72 -13.11 4.38
CA GLY A 221 -16.04 -14.00 3.26
C GLY A 221 -15.73 -15.47 3.55
N LYS A 222 -14.62 -15.75 4.23
CA LYS A 222 -14.29 -17.13 4.67
C LYS A 222 -15.24 -17.65 5.74
N ALA A 223 -15.73 -16.81 6.65
CA ALA A 223 -16.68 -17.23 7.68
C ALA A 223 -18.02 -17.69 7.07
N HIS A 224 -18.47 -17.05 5.99
CA HIS A 224 -19.69 -17.45 5.27
C HIS A 224 -19.54 -18.78 4.53
N LEU A 225 -18.38 -19.06 3.94
CA LEU A 225 -18.10 -20.33 3.25
C LEU A 225 -18.05 -21.50 4.24
N GLN A 226 -17.44 -21.33 5.40
CA GLN A 226 -17.38 -22.38 6.44
C GLN A 226 -18.73 -22.64 7.11
N SER A 227 -19.65 -21.66 7.17
CA SER A 227 -20.99 -21.86 7.72
C SER A 227 -21.95 -22.58 6.77
N ASN A 228 -21.68 -22.56 5.46
CA ASN A 228 -22.51 -23.20 4.43
C ASN A 228 -22.12 -24.66 4.16
N ASP A 229 -20.91 -25.10 4.49
CA ASP A 229 -20.49 -26.50 4.36
C ASP A 229 -21.19 -27.45 5.35
N THR A 230 -21.96 -26.94 6.31
CA THR A 230 -22.75 -27.75 7.26
C THR A 230 -24.21 -27.98 6.85
N LYS A 231 -24.66 -27.47 5.68
CA LYS A 231 -26.01 -27.67 5.16
C LYS A 231 -26.00 -28.11 3.69
N GLN A 232 -26.03 -29.46 3.55
CA GLN A 232 -26.57 -30.22 2.44
C GLN A 232 -26.33 -29.81 0.99
N VAL A 233 -25.66 -30.73 0.31
CA VAL A 233 -25.78 -31.07 -1.10
C VAL A 233 -27.24 -31.26 -1.51
N THR A 234 -27.79 -30.42 -2.37
CA THR A 234 -28.76 -30.77 -3.41
C THR A 234 -28.78 -29.75 -4.53
N HIS A 235 -28.42 -30.21 -5.72
CA HIS A 235 -28.79 -29.78 -7.09
C HIS A 235 -29.27 -28.36 -7.36
N SER A 236 -28.58 -27.58 -8.18
CA SER A 236 -29.01 -27.30 -9.58
C SER A 236 -28.49 -25.98 -10.11
N THR A 237 -27.96 -26.05 -11.33
CA THR A 237 -28.03 -25.09 -12.44
C THR A 237 -27.40 -23.70 -12.31
N SER A 238 -26.35 -23.57 -13.10
CA SER A 238 -25.82 -22.39 -13.81
C SER A 238 -26.70 -21.14 -13.79
N ASN A 239 -26.14 -20.07 -13.24
CA ASN A 239 -26.36 -18.72 -13.76
C ASN A 239 -25.06 -17.95 -13.69
N SER A 240 -24.54 -17.63 -14.87
CA SER A 240 -23.37 -16.81 -15.08
C SER A 240 -23.67 -15.37 -14.67
N LEU A 241 -23.18 -14.96 -13.51
CA LEU A 241 -23.01 -13.55 -13.17
C LEU A 241 -21.60 -13.15 -13.58
N THR A 242 -21.50 -12.33 -14.62
CA THR A 242 -20.27 -11.62 -15.02
C THR A 242 -19.92 -10.61 -13.93
N THR A 243 -19.17 -11.06 -12.94
CA THR A 243 -18.45 -10.17 -12.03
C THR A 243 -17.19 -9.69 -12.77
N ASN A 244 -16.95 -8.37 -12.80
CA ASN A 244 -15.65 -7.81 -13.16
C ASN A 244 -14.63 -8.29 -12.13
N ASP A 245 -13.99 -9.39 -12.44
CA ASP A 245 -13.10 -10.08 -11.51
C ASP A 245 -11.70 -9.45 -11.64
N ASN A 246 -11.25 -8.76 -10.58
CA ASN A 246 -9.87 -8.25 -10.45
C ASN A 246 -8.92 -9.32 -9.88
N SER A 247 -9.32 -10.60 -9.92
CA SER A 247 -8.49 -11.72 -9.48
C SER A 247 -7.37 -11.99 -10.48
N LEU A 248 -6.18 -12.25 -9.95
CA LEU A 248 -5.06 -12.79 -10.73
C LEU A 248 -5.22 -14.31 -10.84
N GLN A 249 -4.93 -14.87 -12.02
CA GLN A 249 -4.92 -16.32 -12.21
C GLN A 249 -3.79 -16.93 -11.37
N THR A 250 -4.15 -17.85 -10.48
CA THR A 250 -3.21 -18.62 -9.65
C THR A 250 -3.32 -20.11 -9.99
N ALA A 251 -2.23 -20.83 -9.79
CA ALA A 251 -2.17 -22.26 -10.16
C ALA A 251 -3.12 -23.18 -9.34
N ASN A 252 -3.65 -22.70 -8.20
CA ASN A 252 -4.34 -23.52 -7.19
C ASN A 252 -5.70 -22.99 -6.73
N ASP A 253 -6.45 -22.24 -7.54
CA ASP A 253 -7.74 -21.62 -7.19
C ASP A 253 -7.72 -20.77 -5.88
N THR A 254 -6.54 -20.51 -5.32
CA THR A 254 -6.39 -19.66 -4.13
C THR A 254 -6.46 -18.20 -4.55
N PRO A 255 -7.37 -17.38 -3.97
CA PRO A 255 -7.58 -16.02 -4.43
C PRO A 255 -6.35 -15.14 -4.30
N ALA A 256 -6.05 -14.39 -5.36
CA ALA A 256 -5.12 -13.27 -5.35
C ALA A 256 -5.83 -12.05 -5.93
N LEU A 257 -5.95 -11.00 -5.14
CA LEU A 257 -6.68 -9.78 -5.50
C LEU A 257 -5.73 -8.59 -5.48
N VAL A 258 -5.97 -7.64 -6.37
CA VAL A 258 -5.21 -6.39 -6.44
C VAL A 258 -6.13 -5.23 -6.08
N TYR A 259 -5.62 -4.28 -5.30
CA TYR A 259 -6.31 -3.06 -4.93
C TYR A 259 -5.40 -1.84 -5.14
N ASN A 260 -5.89 -0.85 -5.85
CA ASN A 260 -5.25 0.46 -5.91
C ASN A 260 -5.66 1.27 -4.68
N LEU A 261 -4.72 1.58 -3.81
CA LEU A 261 -4.96 2.45 -2.66
C LEU A 261 -4.65 3.89 -3.08
N THR A 262 -5.58 4.46 -3.84
CA THR A 262 -5.61 5.85 -4.30
C THR A 262 -6.96 6.47 -4.01
N ALA A 263 -7.03 7.78 -3.83
CA ALA A 263 -8.32 8.49 -3.80
C ALA A 263 -8.97 8.48 -5.20
N PRO A 264 -10.30 8.56 -5.28
CA PRO A 264 -11.02 8.46 -6.57
C PRO A 264 -10.79 9.67 -7.49
N ASN A 265 -10.27 10.78 -6.96
CA ASN A 265 -10.06 12.02 -7.70
C ASN A 265 -8.57 12.40 -7.75
N PRO A 266 -7.77 11.81 -8.65
CA PRO A 266 -6.39 12.22 -8.85
C PRO A 266 -6.31 13.66 -9.36
N VAL A 267 -5.24 14.37 -9.04
CA VAL A 267 -5.07 15.80 -9.37
C VAL A 267 -3.80 16.02 -10.20
N THR A 268 -3.72 17.16 -10.90
CA THR A 268 -2.47 17.57 -11.52
C THR A 268 -1.47 18.06 -10.47
N ASN A 269 -0.17 18.03 -10.77
CA ASN A 269 0.84 18.61 -9.90
C ASN A 269 0.60 20.12 -9.67
N HIS A 270 0.08 20.83 -10.66
CA HIS A 270 -0.34 22.23 -10.50
C HIS A 270 -1.40 22.37 -9.40
N THR A 271 -2.48 21.58 -9.47
CA THR A 271 -3.55 21.59 -8.46
C THR A 271 -3.02 21.20 -7.08
N PHE A 272 -2.17 20.18 -7.02
CA PHE A 272 -1.51 19.75 -5.78
C PHE A 272 -0.69 20.88 -5.16
N THR A 273 0.14 21.53 -5.97
CA THR A 273 0.99 22.65 -5.53
C THR A 273 0.16 23.81 -4.98
N LYS A 274 -0.93 24.16 -5.66
CA LYS A 274 -1.84 25.22 -5.20
C LYS A 274 -2.54 24.85 -3.89
N ALA A 275 -3.05 23.63 -3.78
CA ALA A 275 -3.69 23.14 -2.56
C ALA A 275 -2.72 23.16 -1.36
N LEU A 276 -1.49 22.67 -1.54
CA LEU A 276 -0.47 22.67 -0.49
C LEU A 276 -0.04 24.09 -0.09
N GLY A 277 0.13 24.99 -1.06
CA GLY A 277 0.43 26.38 -0.80
C GLY A 277 -0.69 27.10 -0.03
N SER A 278 -1.94 26.86 -0.41
CA SER A 278 -3.12 27.40 0.27
C SER A 278 -3.22 26.88 1.72
N TRP A 279 -3.04 25.59 1.91
CA TRP A 279 -3.05 24.94 3.23
C TRP A 279 -1.99 25.54 4.19
N LEU A 280 -0.79 25.85 3.66
CA LEU A 280 0.31 26.43 4.42
C LEU A 280 0.27 27.97 4.49
N ASN A 281 -0.68 28.63 3.82
CA ASN A 281 -0.73 30.09 3.63
C ASN A 281 0.58 30.63 3.02
N ARG A 282 1.09 29.96 1.99
CA ARG A 282 2.33 30.33 1.28
C ARG A 282 2.11 30.48 -0.23
N PRO A 283 2.73 31.45 -0.87
CA PRO A 283 2.68 31.60 -2.32
C PRO A 283 3.41 30.44 -3.01
N THR A 284 2.97 30.13 -4.24
CA THR A 284 3.54 29.07 -5.08
C THR A 284 3.84 29.61 -6.48
N PHE A 285 4.64 30.67 -6.55
CA PHE A 285 4.99 31.32 -7.82
C PHE A 285 6.11 30.61 -8.56
N PHE A 286 6.91 29.83 -7.86
CA PHE A 286 8.06 29.17 -8.47
C PHE A 286 7.61 27.97 -9.32
N SER A 287 8.35 27.74 -10.40
CA SER A 287 8.27 26.53 -11.21
C SER A 287 9.68 25.97 -11.37
N LEU A 288 9.85 24.70 -11.03
CA LEU A 288 11.13 24.01 -11.22
C LEU A 288 11.09 23.22 -12.53
N PRO A 289 11.75 23.69 -13.58
CA PRO A 289 11.72 23.02 -14.89
C PRO A 289 12.19 21.57 -14.83
N SER A 290 11.57 20.71 -15.64
CA SER A 290 11.89 19.24 -15.70
C SER A 290 13.37 18.97 -15.94
N PHE A 291 14.07 19.83 -16.69
CA PHE A 291 15.50 19.72 -16.92
C PHE A 291 16.31 19.77 -15.59
N PHE A 292 15.98 20.69 -14.69
CA PHE A 292 16.66 20.78 -13.39
C PHE A 292 16.32 19.57 -12.51
N LEU A 293 15.09 19.08 -12.56
CA LEU A 293 14.70 17.85 -11.84
C LEU A 293 15.52 16.65 -12.32
N LYS A 294 15.69 16.50 -13.64
CA LYS A 294 16.51 15.44 -14.22
C LYS A 294 17.99 15.56 -13.82
N LEU A 295 18.53 16.80 -13.76
CA LEU A 295 19.91 17.03 -13.35
C LEU A 295 20.14 16.66 -11.87
N ILE A 296 19.21 17.06 -10.98
CA ILE A 296 19.33 16.85 -9.53
C ILE A 296 19.05 15.41 -9.16
N PHE A 297 17.96 14.82 -9.66
CA PHE A 297 17.45 13.53 -9.24
C PHE A 297 17.79 12.38 -10.19
N GLY A 298 18.29 12.68 -11.40
CA GLY A 298 18.57 11.66 -12.40
C GLY A 298 17.30 10.89 -12.76
N GLU A 299 17.41 9.57 -12.88
CA GLU A 299 16.28 8.69 -13.20
C GLU A 299 15.13 8.77 -12.17
N MET A 300 15.43 9.00 -10.88
CA MET A 300 14.40 9.18 -9.85
C MET A 300 13.45 10.35 -10.15
N SER A 301 13.82 11.28 -11.05
CA SER A 301 12.95 12.38 -11.46
C SER A 301 11.65 11.90 -12.14
N THR A 302 11.61 10.69 -12.66
CA THR A 302 10.40 10.07 -13.23
C THR A 302 9.25 10.04 -12.23
N LEU A 303 9.54 9.81 -10.93
CA LEU A 303 8.53 9.88 -9.86
C LEU A 303 7.88 11.26 -9.71
N LEU A 304 8.51 12.32 -10.22
CA LEU A 304 8.09 13.70 -10.05
C LEU A 304 7.48 14.31 -11.33
N ILE A 305 7.91 13.83 -12.50
CA ILE A 305 7.56 14.42 -13.79
C ILE A 305 6.69 13.52 -14.67
N ASP A 306 6.68 12.21 -14.42
CA ASP A 306 5.85 11.28 -15.16
C ASP A 306 4.54 11.05 -14.38
N GLY A 307 3.40 11.28 -15.03
CA GLY A 307 2.10 11.17 -14.41
C GLY A 307 1.51 9.76 -14.52
N GLN A 308 0.67 9.43 -13.57
CA GLN A 308 -0.14 8.20 -13.57
C GLN A 308 -1.53 8.54 -13.03
N LYS A 309 -2.57 8.29 -13.82
CA LYS A 309 -3.97 8.50 -13.41
C LYS A 309 -4.58 7.18 -12.95
N VAL A 310 -4.22 6.77 -11.74
CA VAL A 310 -4.66 5.49 -11.16
C VAL A 310 -5.94 5.69 -10.34
N LEU A 311 -6.91 4.83 -10.56
CA LEU A 311 -8.24 4.85 -9.93
C LEU A 311 -8.42 3.60 -9.06
N PRO A 312 -9.10 3.72 -7.91
CA PRO A 312 -9.31 2.62 -6.95
C PRO A 312 -10.56 1.79 -7.29
N GLN A 313 -10.64 1.27 -8.53
CA GLN A 313 -11.88 0.65 -9.00
C GLN A 313 -12.30 -0.54 -8.14
N ALA A 314 -11.36 -1.41 -7.78
CA ALA A 314 -11.65 -2.58 -6.96
C ALA A 314 -12.16 -2.22 -5.54
N LEU A 315 -11.68 -1.13 -4.94
CA LEU A 315 -12.19 -0.63 -3.66
C LEU A 315 -13.62 -0.08 -3.79
N LEU A 316 -13.88 0.68 -4.86
CA LEU A 316 -15.22 1.24 -5.14
C LEU A 316 -16.23 0.11 -5.39
N ASP A 317 -15.88 -0.86 -6.22
CA ASP A 317 -16.74 -2.03 -6.52
C ASP A 317 -16.95 -2.91 -5.26
N ALA A 318 -15.97 -2.92 -4.37
CA ALA A 318 -16.07 -3.60 -3.08
C ALA A 318 -16.96 -2.88 -2.06
N GLY A 319 -17.34 -1.62 -2.31
CA GLY A 319 -18.16 -0.79 -1.45
C GLY A 319 -17.37 -0.02 -0.38
N TYR A 320 -16.07 0.23 -0.61
CA TYR A 320 -15.29 1.09 0.29
C TYR A 320 -15.71 2.57 0.13
N GLU A 321 -16.00 3.23 1.23
CA GLU A 321 -16.33 4.66 1.28
C GLU A 321 -15.11 5.47 1.74
N PHE A 322 -14.63 6.35 0.87
CA PHE A 322 -13.49 7.23 1.18
C PHE A 322 -13.93 8.39 2.06
N ASN A 323 -13.15 8.69 3.10
CA ASN A 323 -13.34 9.87 3.95
C ASN A 323 -12.96 11.16 3.20
N HIS A 324 -11.91 11.09 2.37
CA HIS A 324 -11.36 12.24 1.65
C HIS A 324 -11.50 12.06 0.15
N LEU A 325 -12.55 12.66 -0.42
CA LEU A 325 -12.77 12.64 -1.86
C LEU A 325 -11.92 13.67 -2.59
N THR A 326 -11.48 14.72 -1.91
CA THR A 326 -10.64 15.78 -2.48
C THR A 326 -9.35 15.96 -1.68
N LEU A 327 -8.28 16.36 -2.39
CA LEU A 327 -7.00 16.67 -1.76
C LEU A 327 -7.13 17.75 -0.68
N GLN A 328 -8.02 18.72 -0.89
CA GLN A 328 -8.25 19.79 0.07
C GLN A 328 -8.81 19.26 1.39
N GLN A 329 -9.80 18.36 1.34
CA GLN A 329 -10.33 17.69 2.55
C GLN A 329 -9.21 16.97 3.31
N ALA A 330 -8.38 16.17 2.60
CA ALA A 330 -7.27 15.45 3.20
C ALA A 330 -6.21 16.35 3.86
N LEU A 331 -5.98 17.57 3.33
CA LEU A 331 -5.05 18.53 3.92
C LEU A 331 -5.67 19.31 5.08
N GLU A 332 -6.94 19.69 4.99
CA GLU A 332 -7.63 20.49 6.03
C GLU A 332 -7.78 19.72 7.34
N GLU A 333 -8.05 18.44 7.30
CA GLU A 333 -8.14 17.59 8.49
C GLU A 333 -6.80 17.44 9.24
N GLN A 334 -5.69 17.81 8.58
CA GLN A 334 -4.34 17.76 9.17
C GLN A 334 -3.88 19.12 9.75
N LYS A 335 -4.75 20.14 9.84
CA LYS A 335 -4.46 21.41 10.52
C LYS A 335 -4.58 21.27 12.02
#